data_0e69bbb44b1e9cff10787f3c0a11d0ee
#
_entry.id   0e69bbb44b1e9cff10787f3c0a11d0ee
#
_cell.length_a   1.000
_cell.length_b   1.000
_cell.length_c   1.000
_cell.angle_alpha   90.00
_cell.angle_beta   90.00
_cell.angle_gamma   90.00
#
_symmetry.space_group_name_H-M   'P 1'
#
loop_
_entity.id
_entity.type
_entity.pdbx_description
1 polymer ?
#
loop_
_entity_poly.entity_id
_entity_poly.type
_entity_poly.pdbx_seq_one_letter_code
_entity_poly.pdbx_strand_id
1 'polypeptide(L)'
;MTALTATSRPAGLTAIAVLAFVQAVVGIFWAVRWFYLAGQLGERGAVLLPLAGALIFLRAVFALIIALLYLVFVVGAFKRRDWAWGVGMLAVVLNLIGAAALILTGDAFGLIAVRAVVAIVIFAYLVSPAGRSALGSATPR
;
A
#
# COMPACT_ATOMS: atom_id res chain seq x y z
N MET A 1 33.70 24.50 -18.24
CA MET A 1 32.69 24.52 -17.17
C MET A 1 31.59 23.51 -17.53
N THR A 2 31.75 22.29 -17.05
CA THR A 2 30.73 21.24 -17.20
C THR A 2 29.67 21.47 -16.14
N ALA A 3 28.52 21.99 -16.55
CA ALA A 3 27.35 22.05 -15.70
C ALA A 3 26.96 20.61 -15.30
N LEU A 4 27.17 20.30 -14.03
CA LEU A 4 26.58 19.14 -13.40
C LEU A 4 25.05 19.29 -13.53
N THR A 5 24.47 18.71 -14.55
CA THR A 5 23.02 18.54 -14.65
C THR A 5 22.63 17.65 -13.48
N ALA A 6 22.25 18.29 -12.38
CA ALA A 6 21.55 17.60 -11.31
C ALA A 6 20.38 16.90 -11.98
N THR A 7 20.42 15.56 -12.05
CA THR A 7 19.32 14.75 -12.55
C THR A 7 18.16 14.94 -11.59
N SER A 8 17.35 15.98 -11.86
CA SER A 8 16.16 16.30 -11.07
C SER A 8 15.27 15.05 -11.05
N ARG A 9 14.91 14.61 -9.86
CA ARG A 9 13.96 13.52 -9.70
C ARG A 9 12.65 13.94 -10.37
N PRO A 10 12.04 13.09 -11.18
CA PRO A 10 10.73 13.41 -11.74
C PRO A 10 9.77 13.72 -10.58
N ALA A 11 9.17 14.90 -10.58
CA ALA A 11 8.25 15.34 -9.53
C ALA A 11 7.11 14.32 -9.29
N GLY A 12 6.67 13.66 -10.36
CA GLY A 12 5.66 12.60 -10.28
C GLY A 12 6.09 11.41 -9.43
N LEU A 13 7.33 10.94 -9.55
CA LEU A 13 7.83 9.82 -8.74
C LEU A 13 7.88 10.19 -7.25
N THR A 14 8.31 11.41 -6.92
CA THR A 14 8.34 11.89 -5.55
C THR A 14 6.93 11.98 -4.97
N ALA A 15 5.97 12.54 -5.72
CA ALA A 15 4.57 12.63 -5.30
C ALA A 15 3.97 11.25 -5.01
N ILE A 16 4.19 10.28 -5.90
CA ILE A 16 3.69 8.91 -5.71
C ILE A 16 4.37 8.20 -4.54
N ALA A 17 5.67 8.41 -4.33
CA ALA A 17 6.37 7.87 -3.17
C ALA A 17 5.81 8.44 -1.85
N VAL A 18 5.48 9.73 -1.80
CA VAL A 18 4.83 10.36 -0.64
C VAL A 18 3.44 9.78 -0.42
N LEU A 19 2.62 9.63 -1.46
CA LEU A 19 1.30 8.99 -1.34
C LEU A 19 1.41 7.54 -0.85
N ALA A 20 2.36 6.77 -1.37
CA ALA A 20 2.62 5.41 -0.93
C ALA A 20 3.08 5.36 0.54
N PHE A 21 3.91 6.31 0.97
CA PHE A 21 4.32 6.43 2.37
C PHE A 21 3.13 6.73 3.29
N VAL A 22 2.25 7.66 2.91
CA VAL A 22 1.01 7.95 3.66
C VAL A 22 0.13 6.70 3.75
N GLN A 23 -0.03 5.96 2.65
CA GLN A 23 -0.76 4.68 2.65
C GLN A 23 -0.14 3.65 3.61
N ALA A 24 1.19 3.57 3.65
CA ALA A 24 1.89 2.67 4.57
C ALA A 24 1.62 3.03 6.03
N VAL A 25 1.73 4.32 6.39
CA VAL A 25 1.48 4.81 7.77
C VAL A 25 0.04 4.54 8.18
N VAL A 26 -0.92 4.86 7.32
CA VAL A 26 -2.34 4.59 7.56
C VAL A 26 -2.59 3.08 7.69
N GLY A 27 -1.95 2.26 6.85
CA GLY A 27 -2.05 0.80 6.89
C GLY A 27 -1.52 0.22 8.21
N ILE A 28 -0.38 0.71 8.70
CA ILE A 28 0.18 0.31 10.00
C ILE A 28 -0.78 0.68 11.14
N PHE A 29 -1.30 1.91 11.14
CA PHE A 29 -2.25 2.35 12.16
C PHE A 29 -3.48 1.43 12.22
N TRP A 30 -4.06 1.07 11.06
CA TRP A 30 -5.18 0.15 10.99
C TRP A 30 -4.81 -1.26 11.42
N ALA A 31 -3.63 -1.77 11.05
CA ALA A 31 -3.15 -3.07 11.48
C ALA A 31 -3.05 -3.15 13.02
N VAL A 32 -2.43 -2.14 13.64
CA VAL A 32 -2.32 -2.05 15.11
C VAL A 32 -3.70 -2.03 15.76
N ARG A 33 -4.63 -1.23 15.24
CA ARG A 33 -6.01 -1.17 15.73
C ARG A 33 -6.71 -2.53 15.66
N TRP A 34 -6.57 -3.24 14.53
CA TRP A 34 -7.18 -4.56 14.35
C TRP A 34 -6.53 -5.61 15.27
N PHE A 35 -5.22 -5.58 15.47
CA PHE A 35 -4.54 -6.45 16.44
C PHE A 35 -5.04 -6.21 17.86
N TYR A 36 -5.20 -4.96 18.25
CA TYR A 36 -5.74 -4.61 19.57
C TYR A 36 -7.18 -5.13 19.77
N LEU A 37 -8.04 -4.95 18.76
CA LEU A 37 -9.41 -5.47 18.81
C LEU A 37 -9.45 -7.00 18.83
N ALA A 38 -8.59 -7.68 18.09
CA ALA A 38 -8.48 -9.14 18.10
C ALA A 38 -8.08 -9.64 19.49
N GLY A 39 -7.14 -8.96 20.16
CA GLY A 39 -6.72 -9.29 21.53
C GLY A 39 -7.88 -9.16 22.54
N GLN A 40 -8.62 -8.06 22.48
CA GLN A 40 -9.76 -7.84 23.39
C GLN A 40 -10.88 -8.90 23.22
N LEU A 41 -11.12 -9.36 22.00
CA LEU A 41 -12.13 -10.40 21.75
C LEU A 41 -11.67 -11.77 22.29
N GLY A 42 -10.37 -12.05 22.22
CA GLY A 42 -9.80 -13.29 22.78
C GLY A 42 -9.95 -13.38 24.31
N GLU A 43 -9.90 -12.25 25.02
CA GLU A 43 -10.02 -12.21 26.48
C GLU A 43 -11.47 -12.38 26.97
N ARG A 44 -12.48 -12.10 26.15
CA ARG A 44 -13.90 -12.12 26.54
C ARG A 44 -14.56 -13.50 26.50
N GLY A 45 -13.86 -14.55 26.12
CA GLY A 45 -14.22 -15.96 26.36
C GLY A 45 -15.53 -16.48 25.77
N ALA A 46 -16.17 -15.80 24.84
CA ALA A 46 -17.42 -16.27 24.23
C ALA A 46 -17.14 -17.29 23.11
N VAL A 47 -17.86 -18.41 23.12
CA VAL A 47 -17.64 -19.59 22.25
C VAL A 47 -17.72 -19.29 20.74
N LEU A 48 -18.42 -18.23 20.31
CA LEU A 48 -18.50 -17.79 18.92
C LEU A 48 -17.44 -16.74 18.53
N LEU A 49 -16.65 -16.25 19.47
CA LEU A 49 -15.62 -15.21 19.24
C LEU A 49 -14.29 -15.72 18.67
N PRO A 50 -13.88 -16.99 18.79
CA PRO A 50 -12.65 -17.46 18.17
C PRO A 50 -12.60 -17.27 16.66
N LEU A 51 -13.71 -17.51 15.96
CA LEU A 51 -13.79 -17.33 14.52
C LEU A 51 -13.76 -15.84 14.13
N ALA A 52 -14.52 -15.01 14.84
CA ALA A 52 -14.52 -13.56 14.62
C ALA A 52 -13.13 -12.96 14.92
N GLY A 53 -12.51 -13.36 16.02
CA GLY A 53 -11.16 -12.96 16.38
C GLY A 53 -10.12 -13.38 15.35
N ALA A 54 -10.21 -14.59 14.82
CA ALA A 54 -9.33 -15.10 13.78
C ALA A 54 -9.47 -14.31 12.46
N LEU A 55 -10.69 -13.95 12.07
CA LEU A 55 -10.94 -13.12 10.88
C LEU A 55 -10.39 -11.71 11.06
N ILE A 56 -10.55 -11.11 12.25
CA ILE A 56 -10.00 -9.79 12.56
C ILE A 56 -8.48 -9.84 12.57
N PHE A 57 -7.89 -10.87 13.15
CA PHE A 57 -6.43 -11.09 13.14
C PHE A 57 -5.91 -11.23 11.70
N LEU A 58 -6.57 -12.00 10.86
CA LEU A 58 -6.22 -12.16 9.45
C LEU A 58 -6.26 -10.83 8.69
N ARG A 59 -7.28 -9.99 8.94
CA ARG A 59 -7.37 -8.63 8.40
C ARG A 59 -6.20 -7.76 8.85
N ALA A 60 -5.79 -7.85 10.12
CA ALA A 60 -4.65 -7.12 10.65
C ALA A 60 -3.34 -7.51 9.97
N VAL A 61 -3.10 -8.82 9.81
CA VAL A 61 -1.92 -9.35 9.12
C VAL A 61 -1.90 -8.89 7.66
N PHE A 62 -3.04 -8.98 6.96
CA PHE A 62 -3.14 -8.55 5.58
C PHE A 62 -2.88 -7.05 5.40
N ALA A 63 -3.44 -6.21 6.29
CA ALA A 63 -3.19 -4.77 6.29
C ALA A 63 -1.72 -4.45 6.54
N LEU A 64 -1.06 -5.18 7.45
CA LEU A 64 0.35 -5.02 7.74
C LEU A 64 1.23 -5.39 6.54
N ILE A 65 0.94 -6.50 5.87
CA ILE A 65 1.66 -6.93 4.66
C ILE A 65 1.59 -5.85 3.59
N ILE A 66 0.39 -5.30 3.32
CA ILE A 66 0.22 -4.23 2.33
C ILE A 66 1.03 -2.98 2.74
N ALA A 67 0.98 -2.60 4.02
CA ALA A 67 1.73 -1.45 4.52
C ALA A 67 3.24 -1.63 4.34
N LEU A 68 3.77 -2.81 4.64
CA LEU A 68 5.18 -3.15 4.45
C LEU A 68 5.57 -3.13 2.96
N LEU A 69 4.72 -3.64 2.08
CA LEU A 69 4.95 -3.57 0.63
C LEU A 69 5.04 -2.12 0.14
N TYR A 70 4.17 -1.22 0.64
CA TYR A 70 4.28 0.20 0.32
C TYR A 70 5.56 0.83 0.84
N LEU A 71 6.04 0.48 2.06
CA LEU A 71 7.32 0.96 2.57
C LEU A 71 8.49 0.47 1.71
N VAL A 72 8.50 -0.81 1.34
CA VAL A 72 9.52 -1.39 0.47
C VAL A 72 9.49 -0.70 -0.90
N PHE A 73 8.30 -0.45 -1.45
CA PHE A 73 8.14 0.33 -2.69
C PHE A 73 8.73 1.73 -2.56
N VAL A 74 8.44 2.46 -1.48
CA VAL A 74 8.96 3.80 -1.23
C VAL A 74 10.49 3.80 -1.23
N VAL A 75 11.11 2.87 -0.50
CA VAL A 75 12.58 2.72 -0.45
C VAL A 75 13.14 2.39 -1.83
N GLY A 76 12.51 1.47 -2.55
CA GLY A 76 12.92 1.10 -3.91
C GLY A 76 12.78 2.25 -4.91
N ALA A 77 11.69 3.01 -4.84
CA ALA A 77 11.44 4.17 -5.68
C ALA A 77 12.49 5.28 -5.44
N PHE A 78 12.83 5.56 -4.18
CA PHE A 78 13.90 6.51 -3.86
C PHE A 78 15.28 6.06 -4.34
N LYS A 79 15.55 4.75 -4.32
CA LYS A 79 16.80 4.17 -4.82
C LYS A 79 16.78 3.86 -6.32
N ARG A 80 15.68 4.15 -7.02
CA ARG A 80 15.46 3.85 -8.46
C ARG A 80 15.78 2.40 -8.81
N ARG A 81 15.30 1.46 -8.01
CA ARG A 81 15.51 0.04 -8.25
C ARG A 81 14.43 -0.50 -9.19
N ASP A 82 14.83 -1.32 -10.16
CA ASP A 82 13.93 -1.88 -11.18
C ASP A 82 12.81 -2.73 -10.59
N TRP A 83 13.10 -3.45 -9.50
CA TRP A 83 12.12 -4.24 -8.78
C TRP A 83 11.03 -3.40 -8.07
N ALA A 84 11.28 -2.12 -7.83
CA ALA A 84 10.32 -1.25 -7.13
C ALA A 84 8.99 -1.16 -7.87
N TRP A 85 9.01 -1.16 -9.21
CA TRP A 85 7.80 -1.17 -10.01
C TRP A 85 6.92 -2.40 -9.70
N GLY A 86 7.51 -3.61 -9.69
CA GLY A 86 6.78 -4.84 -9.40
C GLY A 86 6.21 -4.88 -7.98
N VAL A 87 6.98 -4.43 -6.98
CA VAL A 87 6.50 -4.33 -5.59
C VAL A 87 5.38 -3.30 -5.46
N GLY A 88 5.49 -2.15 -6.12
CA GLY A 88 4.44 -1.13 -6.14
C GLY A 88 3.14 -1.65 -6.75
N MET A 89 3.23 -2.35 -7.88
CA MET A 89 2.07 -2.98 -8.52
C MET A 89 1.42 -4.02 -7.61
N LEU A 90 2.22 -4.88 -6.98
CA LEU A 90 1.72 -5.88 -6.03
C LEU A 90 1.00 -5.23 -4.84
N ALA A 91 1.60 -4.20 -4.25
CA ALA A 91 1.00 -3.46 -3.13
C ALA A 91 -0.36 -2.86 -3.50
N VAL A 92 -0.45 -2.22 -4.68
CA VAL A 92 -1.68 -1.61 -5.16
C VAL A 92 -2.76 -2.65 -5.42
N VAL A 93 -2.43 -3.74 -6.11
CA VAL A 93 -3.40 -4.81 -6.42
C VAL A 93 -3.94 -5.43 -5.13
N LEU A 94 -3.08 -5.77 -4.18
CA LEU A 94 -3.50 -6.31 -2.89
C LEU A 94 -4.35 -5.31 -2.11
N ASN A 95 -4.01 -4.01 -2.15
CA ASN A 95 -4.81 -2.97 -1.49
C ASN A 95 -6.21 -2.85 -2.11
N LEU A 96 -6.34 -2.92 -3.43
CA LEU A 96 -7.63 -2.88 -4.12
C LEU A 96 -8.48 -4.12 -3.82
N ILE A 97 -7.86 -5.31 -3.80
CA ILE A 97 -8.54 -6.55 -3.40
C ILE A 97 -9.03 -6.44 -1.95
N GLY A 98 -8.19 -5.96 -1.04
CA GLY A 98 -8.56 -5.73 0.34
C GLY A 98 -9.69 -4.72 0.51
N ALA A 99 -9.66 -3.61 -0.25
CA ALA A 99 -10.74 -2.62 -0.25
C ALA A 99 -12.06 -3.21 -0.74
N ALA A 100 -12.04 -3.99 -1.83
CA ALA A 100 -13.22 -4.68 -2.33
C ALA A 100 -13.80 -5.65 -1.31
N ALA A 101 -12.96 -6.44 -0.64
CA ALA A 101 -13.39 -7.37 0.40
C ALA A 101 -14.04 -6.64 1.59
N LEU A 102 -13.51 -5.49 2.01
CA LEU A 102 -14.09 -4.68 3.09
C LEU A 102 -15.45 -4.08 2.70
N ILE A 103 -15.62 -3.63 1.47
CA ILE A 103 -16.90 -3.13 0.96
C ILE A 103 -17.95 -4.25 0.98
N LEU A 104 -17.59 -5.46 0.55
CA LEU A 104 -18.48 -6.62 0.53
C LEU A 104 -18.90 -7.06 1.95
N THR A 105 -18.07 -6.78 2.95
CA THR A 105 -18.38 -7.10 4.36
C THR A 105 -19.13 -5.99 5.11
N GLY A 106 -19.49 -4.89 4.41
CA GLY A 106 -20.32 -3.82 4.98
C GLY A 106 -19.57 -2.84 5.89
N ASP A 107 -18.24 -2.77 5.80
CA ASP A 107 -17.44 -1.80 6.54
C ASP A 107 -17.65 -0.35 6.02
N ALA A 108 -17.30 0.64 6.83
CA ALA A 108 -17.50 2.06 6.56
C ALA A 108 -16.91 2.49 5.20
N PHE A 109 -17.77 2.74 4.22
CA PHE A 109 -17.43 3.00 2.82
C PHE A 109 -16.48 4.20 2.64
N GLY A 110 -16.65 5.27 3.43
CA GLY A 110 -15.93 6.52 3.21
C GLY A 110 -14.40 6.41 3.28
N LEU A 111 -13.87 5.80 4.34
CA LEU A 111 -12.42 5.65 4.52
C LEU A 111 -11.83 4.64 3.53
N ILE A 112 -12.60 3.59 3.19
CA ILE A 112 -12.19 2.59 2.21
C ILE A 112 -12.10 3.22 0.82
N ALA A 113 -13.07 4.08 0.46
CA ALA A 113 -13.08 4.81 -0.80
C ALA A 113 -11.86 5.71 -0.95
N VAL A 114 -11.49 6.46 0.08
CA VAL A 114 -10.28 7.32 0.06
C VAL A 114 -9.03 6.48 -0.20
N ARG A 115 -8.86 5.36 0.50
CA ARG A 115 -7.73 4.46 0.30
C ARG A 115 -7.69 3.85 -1.10
N ALA A 116 -8.85 3.46 -1.62
CA ALA A 116 -8.98 2.94 -2.97
C ALA A 116 -8.63 3.99 -4.03
N VAL A 117 -9.10 5.23 -3.88
CA VAL A 117 -8.77 6.33 -4.80
C VAL A 117 -7.26 6.58 -4.83
N VAL A 118 -6.60 6.65 -3.66
CA VAL A 118 -5.14 6.83 -3.62
C VAL A 118 -4.43 5.65 -4.29
N ALA A 119 -4.87 4.42 -4.06
CA ALA A 119 -4.31 3.24 -4.71
C ALA A 119 -4.49 3.29 -6.23
N ILE A 120 -5.64 3.74 -6.73
CA ILE A 120 -5.91 3.92 -8.17
C ILE A 120 -4.99 4.99 -8.77
N VAL A 121 -4.75 6.10 -8.07
CA VAL A 121 -3.83 7.15 -8.52
C VAL A 121 -2.40 6.60 -8.63
N ILE A 122 -1.94 5.86 -7.63
CA ILE A 122 -0.63 5.20 -7.65
C ILE A 122 -0.56 4.20 -8.82
N PHE A 123 -1.61 3.39 -9.01
CA PHE A 123 -1.70 2.44 -10.11
C PHE A 123 -1.60 3.12 -11.48
N ALA A 124 -2.40 4.16 -11.70
CA ALA A 124 -2.42 4.90 -12.95
C ALA A 124 -1.03 5.48 -13.29
N TYR A 125 -0.32 6.00 -12.28
CA TYR A 125 1.04 6.47 -12.48
C TYR A 125 2.01 5.32 -12.82
N LEU A 126 1.97 4.21 -12.09
CA LEU A 126 2.85 3.06 -12.33
C LEU A 126 2.68 2.44 -13.72
N VAL A 127 1.45 2.44 -14.24
CA VAL A 127 1.14 1.93 -15.60
C VAL A 127 1.53 2.95 -16.68
N SER A 128 1.61 4.24 -16.34
CA SER A 128 1.95 5.29 -17.29
C SER A 128 3.39 5.13 -17.85
N PRO A 129 3.67 5.62 -19.07
CA PRO A 129 5.02 5.62 -19.64
C PRO A 129 6.02 6.35 -18.73
N ALA A 130 5.58 7.45 -18.09
CA ALA A 130 6.40 8.22 -17.16
C ALA A 130 6.81 7.41 -15.92
N GLY A 131 5.89 6.64 -15.34
CA GLY A 131 6.16 5.76 -14.20
C GLY A 131 7.12 4.63 -14.55
N ARG A 132 6.92 4.00 -15.71
CA ARG A 132 7.80 2.93 -16.20
C ARG A 132 9.21 3.43 -16.47
N SER A 133 9.37 4.56 -17.13
CA SER A 133 10.69 5.15 -17.41
C SER A 133 11.39 5.63 -16.14
N ALA A 134 10.64 6.17 -15.17
CA ALA A 134 11.21 6.67 -13.91
C ALA A 134 11.77 5.54 -13.02
N LEU A 135 11.21 4.33 -13.12
CA LEU A 135 11.61 3.15 -12.33
C LEU A 135 12.50 2.16 -13.09
N GLY A 136 13.00 2.53 -14.29
CA GLY A 136 13.94 1.69 -15.03
C GLY A 136 13.33 0.46 -15.70
N SER A 137 12.00 0.28 -15.67
CA SER A 137 11.32 -0.86 -16.30
C SER A 137 11.11 -0.71 -17.82
N ALA A 138 11.63 0.36 -18.42
CA ALA A 138 11.69 0.49 -19.86
C ALA A 138 12.77 -0.45 -20.37
N THR A 139 12.38 -1.57 -20.96
CA THR A 139 13.27 -2.48 -21.69
C THR A 139 14.12 -1.69 -22.67
N PRO A 140 15.46 -1.77 -22.62
CA PRO A 140 16.27 -1.21 -23.69
C PRO A 140 15.89 -1.93 -25.00
N ARG A 141 15.51 -1.13 -26.00
CA ARG A 141 15.37 -1.61 -27.37
C ARG A 141 16.73 -1.81 -27.99
#